data_27df24b4234edcb34b06f01506bf6e6e
#
_entry.id   27df24b4234edcb34b06f01506bf6e6e
#
_cell.length_a   1.000
_cell.length_b   1.000
_cell.length_c   1.000
_cell.angle_alpha   90.00
_cell.angle_beta   90.00
_cell.angle_gamma   90.00
#
_symmetry.space_group_name_H-M   'P 1'
#
loop_
_entity.id
_entity.type
_entity.pdbx_description
1 polymer ?
#
loop_
_entity_poly.entity_id
_entity_poly.type
_entity_poly.pdbx_seq_one_letter_code
_entity_poly.pdbx_strand_id
1 'polypeptide(L)'
;HCYKCGTVIEPLLKEQWFLSVKPLAERAKSAIDDGEITFYPKSKGKLVIQYLDNLHDWNLSRQIAWGIPIPAFQNVAEPDDWIFDTGVEQPFIERDGKKYKREEDTFDTWFSSGQWPFITTDYLTSGELKRFYPTAMMETGHDILFAWVSRMIMLGLYATDKVPFKDVYLHGLVLDEKGQKMSKSKGNVISPMDIIDKHGSDALRLGIITSRSAGQNQPFAPDKVIAARNFCNKLWNIARYVENVVDSDQSSGISKLRGNPTGNWPLETDLSIVDHWVLQRLDIARKRISKSLDEYKFADAADVVYHTIWDDVADWYIEASKVAPNPSMMAHVLETILKLAHPFTPFVTEAIWTTLDWDKTPLIQATWPGKMSFNSIAAGEFEQLKALVTEARFVASELPGAKQTLLYQQDQLIADNAELIKRLASLANVTYADQASGLRLAVPNREAWIAMTEETLYEHQSKLEARLAECRDQVHKLQLRLDNKSYVDHAPVAVVNQTRDQLAEQLELERRLQTELQVLSKDTPDLI
;
A
#
# COMPACT_ATOMS: atom_id res chain seq x y z
N HIS A 1 -16.59 33.34 -20.85
CA HIS A 1 -16.93 34.01 -19.58
C HIS A 1 -15.82 33.84 -18.54
N CYS A 2 -15.63 34.87 -17.74
CA CYS A 2 -14.70 34.80 -16.60
C CYS A 2 -15.19 33.76 -15.57
N TYR A 3 -14.34 32.82 -15.18
CA TYR A 3 -14.70 31.77 -14.23
C TYR A 3 -15.02 32.28 -12.81
N LYS A 4 -14.57 33.49 -12.47
CA LYS A 4 -14.82 34.11 -11.16
C LYS A 4 -16.11 34.92 -11.10
N CYS A 5 -16.39 35.71 -12.13
CA CYS A 5 -17.50 36.66 -12.11
C CYS A 5 -18.57 36.45 -13.21
N GLY A 6 -18.36 35.50 -14.12
CA GLY A 6 -19.29 35.19 -15.20
C GLY A 6 -19.36 36.24 -16.33
N THR A 7 -18.58 37.33 -16.27
CA THR A 7 -18.54 38.35 -17.31
C THR A 7 -18.03 37.79 -18.62
N VAL A 8 -18.58 38.23 -19.75
CA VAL A 8 -18.04 37.87 -21.08
C VAL A 8 -16.62 38.41 -21.21
N ILE A 9 -15.70 37.59 -21.69
CA ILE A 9 -14.30 37.94 -21.96
C ILE A 9 -14.13 38.09 -23.47
N GLU A 10 -13.45 39.16 -23.88
CA GLU A 10 -13.14 39.42 -25.28
C GLU A 10 -11.62 39.28 -25.49
N PRO A 11 -11.16 38.65 -26.59
CA PRO A 11 -9.74 38.56 -26.90
C PRO A 11 -9.18 39.95 -27.17
N LEU A 12 -8.05 40.29 -26.52
CA LEU A 12 -7.31 41.53 -26.75
C LEU A 12 -5.91 41.16 -27.26
N LEU A 13 -5.54 41.73 -28.42
CA LEU A 13 -4.18 41.62 -28.93
C LEU A 13 -3.25 42.53 -28.12
N LYS A 14 -2.20 41.93 -27.57
CA LYS A 14 -1.13 42.63 -26.83
C LYS A 14 0.21 41.99 -27.16
N GLU A 15 1.26 42.79 -27.22
CA GLU A 15 2.61 42.25 -27.27
C GLU A 15 2.93 41.42 -26.02
N GLN A 16 3.59 40.29 -26.22
CA GLN A 16 3.87 39.33 -25.18
C GLN A 16 5.32 38.82 -25.30
N TRP A 17 5.86 38.43 -24.17
CA TRP A 17 7.15 37.73 -24.12
C TRP A 17 6.93 36.24 -24.36
N PHE A 18 7.59 35.71 -25.41
CA PHE A 18 7.53 34.30 -25.75
C PHE A 18 8.89 33.63 -25.57
N LEU A 19 8.89 32.43 -25.03
CA LEU A 19 10.03 31.52 -25.03
C LEU A 19 9.91 30.55 -26.21
N SER A 20 10.93 30.52 -27.08
CA SER A 20 11.02 29.50 -28.10
C SER A 20 11.32 28.15 -27.47
N VAL A 21 10.33 27.28 -27.45
CA VAL A 21 10.41 26.01 -26.70
C VAL A 21 10.91 24.84 -27.53
N LYS A 22 10.92 24.90 -28.86
CA LYS A 22 11.26 23.78 -29.71
C LYS A 22 12.64 23.17 -29.40
N PRO A 23 13.75 23.93 -29.29
CA PRO A 23 15.07 23.36 -28.96
C PRO A 23 15.09 22.72 -27.57
N LEU A 24 14.33 23.27 -26.61
CA LEU A 24 14.24 22.76 -25.25
C LEU A 24 13.44 21.47 -25.19
N ALA A 25 12.34 21.41 -25.95
CA ALA A 25 11.48 20.23 -26.06
C ALA A 25 12.22 19.05 -26.71
N GLU A 26 13.02 19.30 -27.76
CA GLU A 26 13.84 18.27 -28.43
C GLU A 26 14.85 17.65 -27.46
N ARG A 27 15.56 18.46 -26.66
CA ARG A 27 16.47 17.96 -25.61
C ARG A 27 15.76 17.16 -24.53
N ALA A 28 14.61 17.66 -24.05
CA ALA A 28 13.82 16.97 -23.04
C ALA A 28 13.31 15.62 -23.54
N LYS A 29 12.89 15.55 -24.82
CA LYS A 29 12.44 14.34 -25.45
C LYS A 29 13.57 13.32 -25.57
N SER A 30 14.76 13.74 -26.05
CA SER A 30 15.93 12.83 -26.12
C SER A 30 16.27 12.25 -24.75
N ALA A 31 16.32 13.06 -23.69
CA ALA A 31 16.61 12.57 -22.34
C ALA A 31 15.58 11.52 -21.84
N ILE A 32 14.31 11.64 -22.25
CA ILE A 32 13.26 10.66 -21.91
C ILE A 32 13.43 9.39 -22.76
N ASP A 33 13.66 9.51 -24.06
CA ASP A 33 13.82 8.38 -24.98
C ASP A 33 15.09 7.56 -24.68
N ASP A 34 16.16 8.23 -24.28
CA ASP A 34 17.45 7.62 -23.88
C ASP A 34 17.38 6.98 -22.48
N GLY A 35 16.26 7.16 -21.76
CA GLY A 35 16.04 6.56 -20.45
C GLY A 35 16.75 7.25 -19.30
N GLU A 36 17.23 8.49 -19.49
CA GLU A 36 17.80 9.30 -18.40
C GLU A 36 16.73 9.69 -17.37
N ILE A 37 15.45 9.71 -17.78
CA ILE A 37 14.30 9.97 -16.93
C ILE A 37 13.29 8.84 -17.07
N THR A 38 12.92 8.22 -15.93
CA THR A 38 11.93 7.14 -15.87
C THR A 38 10.63 7.65 -15.24
N PHE A 39 9.50 7.35 -15.86
CA PHE A 39 8.17 7.73 -15.35
C PHE A 39 7.45 6.55 -14.69
N TYR A 40 6.78 6.82 -13.58
CA TYR A 40 5.91 5.88 -12.88
C TYR A 40 4.49 6.47 -12.79
N PRO A 41 3.49 5.94 -13.52
CA PRO A 41 3.58 4.77 -14.41
C PRO A 41 4.29 5.10 -15.75
N LYS A 42 4.94 4.10 -16.34
CA LYS A 42 5.74 4.24 -17.58
C LYS A 42 4.96 4.84 -18.76
N SER A 43 3.65 4.62 -18.83
CA SER A 43 2.78 5.18 -19.87
C SER A 43 2.81 6.72 -19.92
N LYS A 44 3.10 7.38 -18.80
CA LYS A 44 3.13 8.84 -18.72
C LYS A 44 4.33 9.45 -19.46
N GLY A 45 5.45 8.76 -19.55
CA GLY A 45 6.60 9.20 -20.38
C GLY A 45 6.21 9.38 -21.84
N LYS A 46 5.46 8.42 -22.41
CA LYS A 46 4.95 8.53 -23.78
C LYS A 46 4.04 9.75 -23.99
N LEU A 47 3.19 10.05 -22.99
CA LEU A 47 2.31 11.22 -23.04
C LEU A 47 3.11 12.53 -22.98
N VAL A 48 4.19 12.59 -22.21
CA VAL A 48 5.09 13.76 -22.19
C VAL A 48 5.76 13.95 -23.55
N ILE A 49 6.26 12.89 -24.18
CA ILE A 49 6.87 12.96 -25.53
C ILE A 49 5.85 13.51 -26.53
N GLN A 50 4.62 12.98 -26.57
CA GLN A 50 3.55 13.48 -27.44
C GLN A 50 3.20 14.96 -27.17
N TYR A 51 3.22 15.38 -25.92
CA TYR A 51 3.01 16.78 -25.54
C TYR A 51 4.15 17.66 -26.07
N LEU A 52 5.41 17.25 -25.89
CA LEU A 52 6.59 18.00 -26.34
C LEU A 52 6.64 18.13 -27.87
N ASP A 53 6.19 17.12 -28.61
CA ASP A 53 6.10 17.14 -30.08
C ASP A 53 5.13 18.21 -30.60
N ASN A 54 4.08 18.53 -29.83
CA ASN A 54 3.04 19.47 -30.20
C ASN A 54 3.12 20.80 -29.43
N LEU A 55 4.22 21.04 -28.72
CA LEU A 55 4.36 22.22 -27.89
C LEU A 55 4.60 23.47 -28.76
N HIS A 56 3.78 24.50 -28.54
CA HIS A 56 3.96 25.84 -29.15
C HIS A 56 4.81 26.72 -28.23
N ASP A 57 5.37 27.78 -28.83
CA ASP A 57 6.13 28.78 -28.07
C ASP A 57 5.34 29.29 -26.88
N TRP A 58 6.03 29.39 -25.77
CA TRP A 58 5.41 29.61 -24.47
C TRP A 58 5.34 31.08 -24.15
N ASN A 59 4.13 31.65 -24.08
CA ASN A 59 3.90 32.99 -23.57
C ASN A 59 4.27 33.06 -22.07
N LEU A 60 5.32 33.83 -21.75
CA LEU A 60 5.84 34.01 -20.39
C LEU A 60 5.21 35.16 -19.64
N SER A 61 4.68 36.17 -20.32
CA SER A 61 4.20 37.39 -19.67
C SER A 61 2.76 37.26 -19.16
N ARG A 62 2.53 37.87 -17.99
CA ARG A 62 1.21 37.96 -17.35
C ARG A 62 0.92 39.36 -16.90
N GLN A 63 -0.28 39.86 -17.23
CA GLN A 63 -0.78 41.19 -16.87
C GLN A 63 -1.51 41.10 -15.51
N ILE A 64 -0.76 40.82 -14.46
CA ILE A 64 -1.27 40.67 -13.08
C ILE A 64 -0.44 41.52 -12.11
N ALA A 65 -1.11 42.01 -11.07
CA ALA A 65 -0.47 42.91 -10.09
C ALA A 65 0.52 42.18 -9.17
N TRP A 66 0.44 40.85 -9.06
CA TRP A 66 1.30 40.03 -8.20
C TRP A 66 2.03 38.98 -9.02
N GLY A 67 3.35 39.00 -8.95
CA GLY A 67 4.20 38.02 -9.65
C GLY A 67 5.67 38.50 -9.64
N ILE A 68 6.55 37.68 -10.22
CA ILE A 68 7.96 38.00 -10.42
C ILE A 68 8.06 38.93 -11.64
N PRO A 69 8.49 40.18 -11.50
CA PRO A 69 8.61 41.13 -12.62
C PRO A 69 9.61 40.66 -13.65
N ILE A 70 9.32 40.86 -14.93
CA ILE A 70 10.26 40.62 -16.01
C ILE A 70 11.37 41.66 -15.92
N PRO A 71 12.66 41.26 -15.83
CA PRO A 71 13.77 42.17 -15.61
C PRO A 71 14.21 42.83 -16.92
N ALA A 72 13.28 43.41 -17.66
CA ALA A 72 13.47 44.05 -18.95
C ALA A 72 13.09 45.51 -18.87
N PHE A 73 13.81 46.35 -19.60
CA PHE A 73 13.60 47.81 -19.68
C PHE A 73 13.61 48.21 -21.13
N GLN A 74 12.57 48.88 -21.59
CA GLN A 74 12.39 49.38 -22.94
C GLN A 74 12.85 50.85 -23.05
N ASN A 75 13.59 51.17 -24.08
CA ASN A 75 13.96 52.54 -24.36
C ASN A 75 12.71 53.37 -24.68
N VAL A 76 12.57 54.51 -24.00
CA VAL A 76 11.38 55.38 -24.13
C VAL A 76 11.33 56.02 -25.53
N ALA A 77 12.46 56.25 -26.18
CA ALA A 77 12.54 56.88 -27.51
C ALA A 77 12.63 55.85 -28.66
N GLU A 78 13.16 54.70 -28.41
CA GLU A 78 13.42 53.64 -29.40
C GLU A 78 12.80 52.32 -28.89
N PRO A 79 11.55 51.97 -29.24
CA PRO A 79 10.83 50.80 -28.67
C PRO A 79 11.49 49.44 -28.94
N ASP A 80 12.34 49.31 -29.95
CA ASP A 80 13.05 48.07 -30.27
C ASP A 80 14.37 47.90 -29.47
N ASP A 81 14.77 48.93 -28.71
CA ASP A 81 15.99 48.92 -27.89
C ASP A 81 15.63 48.50 -26.45
N TRP A 82 16.07 47.31 -26.05
CA TRP A 82 15.81 46.71 -24.75
C TRP A 82 17.11 46.42 -24.00
N ILE A 83 17.09 46.63 -22.69
CA ILE A 83 18.14 46.17 -21.79
C ILE A 83 17.57 45.29 -20.70
N PHE A 84 18.38 44.39 -20.15
CA PHE A 84 18.00 43.46 -19.12
C PHE A 84 18.86 43.68 -17.88
N ASP A 85 18.21 43.87 -16.72
CA ASP A 85 18.88 44.07 -15.45
C ASP A 85 18.06 43.51 -14.29
N THR A 86 18.62 42.52 -13.60
CA THR A 86 17.96 41.84 -12.48
C THR A 86 18.16 42.57 -11.14
N GLY A 87 19.10 43.52 -11.05
CA GLY A 87 19.45 44.25 -9.82
C GLY A 87 18.69 45.55 -9.62
N VAL A 88 17.82 45.92 -10.57
CA VAL A 88 17.14 47.22 -10.56
C VAL A 88 15.65 47.07 -10.33
N GLU A 89 15.12 47.73 -9.30
CA GLU A 89 13.68 47.74 -8.97
C GLU A 89 12.94 49.01 -9.39
N GLN A 90 13.68 50.08 -9.79
CA GLN A 90 13.10 51.36 -10.20
C GLN A 90 12.27 51.22 -11.48
N PRO A 91 11.19 52.00 -11.63
CA PRO A 91 10.37 52.00 -12.83
C PRO A 91 11.05 52.60 -14.06
N PHE A 92 12.09 53.40 -13.87
CA PHE A 92 12.92 54.01 -14.92
C PHE A 92 14.38 53.94 -14.54
N ILE A 93 15.24 53.78 -15.55
CA ILE A 93 16.69 53.84 -15.41
C ILE A 93 17.27 54.65 -16.56
N GLU A 94 18.44 55.23 -16.35
CA GLU A 94 19.24 55.88 -17.39
C GLU A 94 20.53 55.10 -17.63
N ARG A 95 20.80 54.78 -18.90
CA ARG A 95 22.02 54.08 -19.32
C ARG A 95 22.49 54.67 -20.66
N ASP A 96 23.74 55.07 -20.73
CA ASP A 96 24.36 55.68 -21.91
C ASP A 96 23.60 56.91 -22.48
N GLY A 97 23.05 57.72 -21.58
CA GLY A 97 22.28 58.91 -21.94
C GLY A 97 20.86 58.64 -22.48
N LYS A 98 20.43 57.40 -22.45
CA LYS A 98 19.08 56.96 -22.86
C LYS A 98 18.25 56.62 -21.63
N LYS A 99 16.93 56.93 -21.68
CA LYS A 99 15.97 56.62 -20.63
C LYS A 99 15.20 55.35 -20.98
N TYR A 100 15.15 54.40 -20.04
CA TYR A 100 14.46 53.14 -20.19
C TYR A 100 13.33 53.00 -19.16
N LYS A 101 12.18 52.48 -19.59
CA LYS A 101 11.05 52.20 -18.74
C LYS A 101 11.01 50.67 -18.46
N ARG A 102 10.81 50.28 -17.21
CA ARG A 102 10.66 48.88 -16.81
C ARG A 102 9.44 48.24 -17.44
N GLU A 103 9.56 46.98 -17.84
CA GLU A 103 8.43 46.11 -18.20
C GLU A 103 7.49 45.98 -17.01
N GLU A 104 6.17 46.11 -17.27
CA GLU A 104 5.13 46.05 -16.24
C GLU A 104 4.59 44.62 -16.05
N ASP A 105 4.77 43.73 -17.05
CA ASP A 105 4.32 42.36 -17.00
C ASP A 105 5.18 41.52 -16.05
N THR A 106 4.57 40.47 -15.51
CA THR A 106 5.24 39.50 -14.65
C THR A 106 5.41 38.18 -15.35
N PHE A 107 6.35 37.36 -14.87
CA PHE A 107 6.49 35.99 -15.39
C PHE A 107 5.30 35.08 -15.05
N ASP A 108 4.96 34.19 -15.96
CA ASP A 108 4.12 33.03 -15.69
C ASP A 108 4.68 32.26 -14.49
N THR A 109 3.83 31.93 -13.53
CA THR A 109 4.18 31.16 -12.34
C THR A 109 4.90 29.83 -12.69
N TRP A 110 4.52 29.19 -13.80
CA TRP A 110 5.17 27.97 -14.25
C TRP A 110 6.61 28.19 -14.74
N PHE A 111 6.99 29.40 -15.13
CA PHE A 111 8.37 29.71 -15.48
C PHE A 111 9.27 29.73 -14.26
N SER A 112 8.85 30.40 -13.19
CA SER A 112 9.61 30.42 -11.94
C SER A 112 9.61 29.05 -11.26
N SER A 113 8.46 28.36 -11.18
CA SER A 113 8.37 27.05 -10.57
C SER A 113 9.08 25.95 -11.39
N GLY A 114 9.23 26.13 -12.70
CA GLY A 114 10.00 25.22 -13.55
C GLY A 114 11.50 25.23 -13.27
N GLN A 115 12.00 26.26 -12.57
CA GLN A 115 13.40 26.40 -12.16
C GLN A 115 13.69 25.78 -10.78
N TRP A 116 12.64 25.32 -10.08
CA TRP A 116 12.70 24.85 -8.70
C TRP A 116 13.86 23.87 -8.41
N PRO A 117 14.12 22.81 -9.22
CA PRO A 117 15.12 21.81 -8.85
C PRO A 117 16.55 22.34 -8.72
N PHE A 118 16.99 23.24 -9.61
CA PHE A 118 18.36 23.76 -9.57
C PHE A 118 18.50 25.02 -8.72
N ILE A 119 17.41 25.79 -8.51
CA ILE A 119 17.44 26.96 -7.63
C ILE A 119 17.45 26.55 -6.17
N THR A 120 16.54 25.64 -5.75
CA THR A 120 16.44 25.22 -4.34
C THR A 120 17.62 24.38 -3.86
N THR A 121 18.37 23.79 -4.78
CA THR A 121 19.60 23.05 -4.47
C THR A 121 20.87 23.90 -4.61
N ASP A 122 20.73 25.21 -4.87
CA ASP A 122 21.84 26.13 -5.13
C ASP A 122 22.84 25.63 -6.19
N TYR A 123 22.33 24.86 -7.19
CA TYR A 123 23.19 24.15 -8.12
C TYR A 123 24.03 25.07 -8.99
N LEU A 124 23.49 26.22 -9.40
CA LEU A 124 24.17 27.20 -10.23
C LEU A 124 25.12 28.13 -9.42
N THR A 125 25.10 28.03 -8.11
CA THR A 125 25.95 28.73 -7.19
C THR A 125 26.93 27.79 -6.49
N SER A 126 27.63 28.26 -5.45
CA SER A 126 28.55 27.41 -4.67
C SER A 126 27.94 26.79 -3.43
N GLY A 127 26.60 26.67 -3.38
CA GLY A 127 25.88 26.24 -2.19
C GLY A 127 26.15 24.79 -1.80
N GLU A 128 26.03 24.49 -0.51
CA GLU A 128 26.23 23.13 0.06
C GLU A 128 25.20 22.12 -0.45
N LEU A 129 24.02 22.60 -0.88
CA LEU A 129 22.92 21.77 -1.37
C LEU A 129 23.14 21.27 -2.79
N LYS A 130 24.15 21.74 -3.50
CA LYS A 130 24.51 21.35 -4.88
C LYS A 130 24.61 19.82 -5.06
N ARG A 131 25.00 19.09 -4.03
CA ARG A 131 25.07 17.62 -4.04
C ARG A 131 23.73 16.91 -4.26
N PHE A 132 22.61 17.60 -4.02
CA PHE A 132 21.28 17.06 -4.19
C PHE A 132 20.70 17.25 -5.60
N TYR A 133 21.45 17.85 -6.53
CA TYR A 133 21.07 17.98 -7.92
C TYR A 133 21.98 17.10 -8.82
N PRO A 134 21.43 16.28 -9.71
CA PRO A 134 20.02 15.95 -9.91
C PRO A 134 19.39 15.30 -8.69
N THR A 135 18.08 15.56 -8.44
CA THR A 135 17.35 14.88 -7.39
C THR A 135 17.07 13.43 -7.76
N ALA A 136 16.95 12.55 -6.78
CA ALA A 136 16.70 11.13 -7.06
C ALA A 136 15.32 10.92 -7.69
N MET A 137 14.29 11.59 -7.16
CA MET A 137 12.91 11.46 -7.60
C MET A 137 12.17 12.78 -7.54
N MET A 138 11.26 12.99 -8.48
CA MET A 138 10.22 14.03 -8.48
C MET A 138 8.86 13.37 -8.28
N GLU A 139 8.16 13.74 -7.21
CA GLU A 139 6.82 13.25 -6.91
C GLU A 139 5.81 14.38 -7.05
N THR A 140 4.71 14.14 -7.79
CA THR A 140 3.64 15.13 -7.94
C THR A 140 2.34 14.52 -8.47
N GLY A 141 1.25 15.31 -8.43
CA GLY A 141 -0.02 14.94 -9.06
C GLY A 141 0.08 14.84 -10.59
N HIS A 142 -0.59 13.86 -11.16
CA HIS A 142 -0.56 13.66 -12.61
C HIS A 142 -1.18 14.82 -13.41
N ASP A 143 -1.99 15.68 -12.79
CA ASP A 143 -2.69 16.79 -13.43
C ASP A 143 -1.78 17.97 -13.76
N ILE A 144 -0.60 18.09 -13.13
CA ILE A 144 0.39 19.11 -13.44
C ILE A 144 1.63 18.60 -14.17
N LEU A 145 1.56 17.39 -14.70
CA LEU A 145 2.63 16.75 -15.47
C LEU A 145 3.15 17.66 -16.60
N PHE A 146 2.23 18.17 -17.41
CA PHE A 146 2.57 19.02 -18.56
C PHE A 146 2.94 20.44 -18.16
N ALA A 147 2.26 20.99 -17.16
CA ALA A 147 2.48 22.36 -16.75
C ALA A 147 3.76 22.54 -15.92
N TRP A 148 4.19 21.54 -15.20
CA TRP A 148 5.30 21.64 -14.26
C TRP A 148 6.45 20.69 -14.57
N VAL A 149 6.22 19.39 -14.62
CA VAL A 149 7.29 18.39 -14.78
C VAL A 149 8.03 18.58 -16.10
N SER A 150 7.30 18.72 -17.22
CA SER A 150 7.94 18.92 -18.53
C SER A 150 8.78 20.20 -18.59
N ARG A 151 8.31 21.27 -17.92
CA ARG A 151 9.01 22.55 -17.85
C ARG A 151 10.26 22.49 -16.96
N MET A 152 10.20 21.76 -15.85
CA MET A 152 11.40 21.51 -15.04
C MET A 152 12.46 20.74 -15.85
N ILE A 153 12.06 19.75 -16.66
CA ILE A 153 12.98 19.01 -17.52
C ILE A 153 13.64 19.95 -18.54
N MET A 154 12.83 20.72 -19.28
CA MET A 154 13.33 21.67 -20.27
C MET A 154 14.28 22.70 -19.68
N LEU A 155 13.87 23.37 -18.60
CA LEU A 155 14.66 24.46 -17.98
C LEU A 155 15.89 23.90 -17.24
N GLY A 156 15.78 22.74 -16.60
CA GLY A 156 16.90 22.05 -15.96
C GLY A 156 18.00 21.68 -16.96
N LEU A 157 17.63 21.04 -18.07
CA LEU A 157 18.57 20.72 -19.16
C LEU A 157 19.20 21.99 -19.76
N TYR A 158 18.43 23.04 -19.94
CA TYR A 158 18.95 24.31 -20.47
C TYR A 158 19.97 24.97 -19.54
N ALA A 159 19.66 25.05 -18.26
CA ALA A 159 20.47 25.81 -17.29
C ALA A 159 21.69 25.02 -16.77
N THR A 160 21.64 23.68 -16.77
CA THR A 160 22.63 22.85 -16.07
C THR A 160 23.28 21.77 -16.94
N ASP A 161 22.80 21.56 -18.16
CA ASP A 161 23.15 20.43 -19.03
C ASP A 161 22.91 19.04 -18.43
N LYS A 162 22.08 18.96 -17.39
CA LYS A 162 21.72 17.71 -16.70
C LYS A 162 20.21 17.60 -16.53
N VAL A 163 19.71 16.36 -16.52
CA VAL A 163 18.33 16.11 -16.12
C VAL A 163 18.11 16.55 -14.67
N PRO A 164 16.97 17.18 -14.34
CA PRO A 164 16.74 17.69 -12.98
C PRO A 164 16.46 16.59 -11.96
N PHE A 165 15.98 15.42 -12.40
CA PHE A 165 15.66 14.23 -11.61
C PHE A 165 15.69 12.98 -12.49
N LYS A 166 15.94 11.82 -11.87
CA LYS A 166 16.01 10.55 -12.58
C LYS A 166 14.65 9.87 -12.70
N ASP A 167 13.87 9.92 -11.64
CA ASP A 167 12.56 9.28 -11.57
C ASP A 167 11.45 10.31 -11.40
N VAL A 168 10.32 10.09 -12.07
CA VAL A 168 9.10 10.87 -11.92
C VAL A 168 7.98 9.96 -11.46
N TYR A 169 7.58 10.09 -10.21
CA TYR A 169 6.44 9.37 -9.66
C TYR A 169 5.19 10.27 -9.68
N LEU A 170 4.15 9.77 -10.31
CA LEU A 170 2.89 10.51 -10.43
C LEU A 170 1.79 9.84 -9.61
N HIS A 171 1.29 10.53 -8.60
CA HIS A 171 0.14 10.08 -7.85
C HIS A 171 -1.18 10.54 -8.48
N GLY A 172 -2.26 9.81 -8.18
CA GLY A 172 -3.63 10.23 -8.49
C GLY A 172 -4.18 11.20 -7.45
N LEU A 173 -5.24 11.91 -7.81
CA LEU A 173 -5.94 12.79 -6.88
C LEU A 173 -6.82 11.97 -5.92
N VAL A 174 -6.91 12.43 -4.68
CA VAL A 174 -7.97 12.00 -3.75
C VAL A 174 -9.24 12.75 -4.11
N LEU A 175 -10.26 12.01 -4.47
CA LEU A 175 -11.58 12.54 -4.80
C LEU A 175 -12.49 12.48 -3.55
N ASP A 176 -13.61 13.19 -3.58
CA ASP A 176 -14.63 13.01 -2.56
C ASP A 176 -15.29 11.61 -2.67
N GLU A 177 -16.18 11.26 -1.76
CA GLU A 177 -16.88 9.97 -1.73
C GLU A 177 -17.71 9.71 -3.00
N LYS A 178 -18.09 10.80 -3.73
CA LYS A 178 -18.85 10.73 -4.98
C LYS A 178 -17.94 10.67 -6.22
N GLY A 179 -16.61 10.59 -6.04
CA GLY A 179 -15.65 10.56 -7.13
C GLY A 179 -15.40 11.93 -7.79
N GLN A 180 -15.73 13.04 -7.13
CA GLN A 180 -15.51 14.38 -7.64
C GLN A 180 -14.22 14.99 -7.08
N LYS A 181 -13.53 15.81 -7.90
CA LYS A 181 -12.37 16.58 -7.44
C LYS A 181 -12.76 17.51 -6.30
N MET A 182 -12.07 17.40 -5.17
CA MET A 182 -12.28 18.26 -4.02
C MET A 182 -11.82 19.69 -4.31
N SER A 183 -12.63 20.67 -3.94
CA SER A 183 -12.27 22.09 -4.03
C SER A 183 -12.99 22.90 -2.96
N LYS A 184 -12.33 23.97 -2.48
CA LYS A 184 -12.91 24.89 -1.50
C LYS A 184 -14.21 25.54 -2.00
N SER A 185 -14.28 25.85 -3.30
CA SER A 185 -15.46 26.46 -3.93
C SER A 185 -16.68 25.55 -3.99
N LYS A 186 -16.47 24.21 -3.98
CA LYS A 186 -17.56 23.21 -3.96
C LYS A 186 -17.96 22.79 -2.53
N GLY A 187 -17.19 23.15 -1.52
CA GLY A 187 -17.45 22.77 -0.12
C GLY A 187 -17.31 21.27 0.17
N ASN A 188 -16.68 20.50 -0.74
CA ASN A 188 -16.52 19.05 -0.63
C ASN A 188 -15.11 18.62 -0.18
N VAL A 189 -14.37 19.52 0.44
CA VAL A 189 -13.01 19.24 0.94
C VAL A 189 -13.10 18.49 2.25
N ILE A 190 -12.45 17.33 2.32
CA ILE A 190 -12.24 16.57 3.55
C ILE A 190 -10.95 17.07 4.20
N SER A 191 -11.04 17.55 5.43
CA SER A 191 -9.87 18.00 6.19
C SER A 191 -9.05 16.80 6.69
N PRO A 192 -7.77 16.69 6.33
CA PRO A 192 -6.90 15.67 6.92
C PRO A 192 -6.83 15.75 8.45
N MET A 193 -6.89 16.96 9.02
CA MET A 193 -6.82 17.15 10.48
C MET A 193 -8.01 16.52 11.18
N ASP A 194 -9.23 16.67 10.64
CA ASP A 194 -10.44 16.06 11.23
C ASP A 194 -10.36 14.53 11.27
N ILE A 195 -9.68 13.94 10.28
CA ILE A 195 -9.44 12.49 10.22
C ILE A 195 -8.35 12.08 11.22
N ILE A 196 -7.27 12.85 11.31
CA ILE A 196 -6.17 12.61 12.25
C ILE A 196 -6.67 12.68 13.70
N ASP A 197 -7.48 13.67 14.04
CA ASP A 197 -8.03 13.83 15.38
C ASP A 197 -8.92 12.65 15.80
N LYS A 198 -9.63 12.03 14.85
CA LYS A 198 -10.53 10.89 15.12
C LYS A 198 -9.84 9.53 15.08
N HIS A 199 -8.88 9.35 14.22
CA HIS A 199 -8.33 8.02 13.86
C HIS A 199 -6.82 7.90 14.03
N GLY A 200 -6.10 9.00 14.15
CA GLY A 200 -4.64 9.06 14.21
C GLY A 200 -3.98 9.21 12.83
N SER A 201 -2.76 9.74 12.84
CA SER A 201 -1.98 10.02 11.62
C SER A 201 -1.66 8.76 10.82
N ASP A 202 -1.27 7.67 11.47
CA ASP A 202 -0.93 6.42 10.80
C ASP A 202 -2.14 5.77 10.12
N ALA A 203 -3.32 5.89 10.73
CA ALA A 203 -4.55 5.40 10.13
C ALA A 203 -4.89 6.14 8.84
N LEU A 204 -4.73 7.47 8.82
CA LEU A 204 -4.90 8.26 7.60
C LEU A 204 -3.86 7.88 6.55
N ARG A 205 -2.57 7.81 6.92
CA ARG A 205 -1.47 7.48 6.00
C ARG A 205 -1.70 6.12 5.33
N LEU A 206 -1.89 5.07 6.13
CA LEU A 206 -2.10 3.72 5.61
C LEU A 206 -3.41 3.61 4.81
N GLY A 207 -4.51 4.23 5.28
CA GLY A 207 -5.79 4.24 4.58
C GLY A 207 -5.75 4.95 3.23
N ILE A 208 -4.90 5.99 3.08
CA ILE A 208 -4.70 6.67 1.80
C ILE A 208 -3.84 5.84 0.85
N ILE A 209 -2.80 5.16 1.32
CA ILE A 209 -1.83 4.48 0.47
C ILE A 209 -2.34 3.14 -0.05
N THR A 210 -3.14 2.44 0.76
CA THR A 210 -3.69 1.13 0.38
C THR A 210 -4.63 1.22 -0.82
N SER A 211 -4.51 0.28 -1.74
CA SER A 211 -5.34 0.15 -2.96
C SER A 211 -5.15 1.27 -4.01
N ARG A 212 -3.99 1.92 -4.03
CA ARG A 212 -3.69 2.96 -5.02
C ARG A 212 -2.63 2.52 -6.01
N SER A 213 -2.99 2.51 -7.28
CA SER A 213 -2.01 2.41 -8.35
C SER A 213 -1.49 3.80 -8.72
N ALA A 214 -0.20 3.88 -9.11
CA ALA A 214 0.39 5.13 -9.58
C ALA A 214 -0.44 5.78 -10.68
N GLY A 215 -0.69 7.09 -10.58
CA GLY A 215 -1.40 7.90 -11.58
C GLY A 215 -2.91 7.72 -11.66
N GLN A 216 -3.53 6.97 -10.74
CA GLN A 216 -4.99 6.79 -10.72
C GLN A 216 -5.65 7.60 -9.61
N ASN A 217 -6.72 8.32 -9.98
CA ASN A 217 -7.57 9.01 -9.02
C ASN A 217 -8.43 8.01 -8.26
N GLN A 218 -8.65 8.24 -6.96
CA GLN A 218 -9.51 7.38 -6.15
C GLN A 218 -10.37 8.19 -5.18
N PRO A 219 -11.63 7.78 -4.96
CA PRO A 219 -12.46 8.33 -3.90
C PRO A 219 -11.82 8.08 -2.53
N PHE A 220 -12.00 9.04 -1.63
CA PHE A 220 -11.67 8.85 -0.23
C PHE A 220 -12.60 7.78 0.36
N ALA A 221 -12.03 6.80 1.04
CA ALA A 221 -12.76 5.68 1.63
C ALA A 221 -12.59 5.68 3.16
N PRO A 222 -13.55 6.17 3.94
CA PRO A 222 -13.50 6.19 5.40
C PRO A 222 -13.25 4.81 6.02
N ASP A 223 -13.85 3.76 5.45
CA ASP A 223 -13.70 2.38 5.95
C ASP A 223 -12.26 1.89 5.91
N LYS A 224 -11.46 2.34 4.93
CA LYS A 224 -10.03 2.01 4.87
C LYS A 224 -9.23 2.67 5.98
N VAL A 225 -9.61 3.88 6.37
CA VAL A 225 -8.99 4.58 7.53
C VAL A 225 -9.34 3.85 8.83
N ILE A 226 -10.58 3.38 8.96
CA ILE A 226 -11.01 2.59 10.13
C ILE A 226 -10.25 1.25 10.19
N ALA A 227 -10.11 0.55 9.06
CA ALA A 227 -9.33 -0.68 8.98
C ALA A 227 -7.85 -0.43 9.33
N ALA A 228 -7.27 0.64 8.84
CA ALA A 228 -5.90 1.05 9.15
C ALA A 228 -5.70 1.39 10.63
N ARG A 229 -6.66 2.06 11.29
CA ARG A 229 -6.66 2.29 12.74
C ARG A 229 -6.69 0.96 13.50
N ASN A 230 -7.53 0.02 13.09
CA ASN A 230 -7.62 -1.29 13.72
C ASN A 230 -6.31 -2.08 13.55
N PHE A 231 -5.64 -1.93 12.41
CA PHE A 231 -4.30 -2.48 12.17
C PHE A 231 -3.27 -1.91 13.15
N CYS A 232 -3.22 -0.59 13.35
CA CYS A 232 -2.33 0.05 14.32
C CYS A 232 -2.60 -0.46 15.75
N ASN A 233 -3.87 -0.62 16.13
CA ASN A 233 -4.25 -1.18 17.42
C ASN A 233 -3.83 -2.66 17.55
N LYS A 234 -3.95 -3.45 16.49
CA LYS A 234 -3.51 -4.85 16.47
C LYS A 234 -2.00 -4.94 16.68
N LEU A 235 -1.22 -4.11 15.97
CA LEU A 235 0.23 -4.04 16.12
C LEU A 235 0.66 -3.66 17.54
N TRP A 236 -0.01 -2.68 18.14
CA TRP A 236 0.20 -2.30 19.54
C TRP A 236 -0.06 -3.46 20.51
N ASN A 237 -1.15 -4.20 20.30
CA ASN A 237 -1.50 -5.35 21.14
C ASN A 237 -0.51 -6.51 20.98
N ILE A 238 0.00 -6.76 19.76
CA ILE A 238 1.10 -7.72 19.52
C ILE A 238 2.32 -7.32 20.36
N ALA A 239 2.72 -6.05 20.27
CA ALA A 239 3.89 -5.54 20.99
C ALA A 239 3.76 -5.73 22.50
N ARG A 240 2.60 -5.35 23.08
CA ARG A 240 2.33 -5.56 24.52
C ARG A 240 2.39 -7.02 24.94
N TYR A 241 1.86 -7.91 24.10
CA TYR A 241 1.92 -9.35 24.40
C TYR A 241 3.36 -9.87 24.38
N VAL A 242 4.12 -9.51 23.35
CA VAL A 242 5.54 -9.90 23.22
C VAL A 242 6.37 -9.34 24.38
N GLU A 243 6.20 -8.06 24.72
CA GLU A 243 6.85 -7.42 25.84
C GLU A 243 6.61 -8.19 27.15
N ASN A 244 5.34 -8.52 27.45
CA ASN A 244 4.99 -9.26 28.65
C ASN A 244 5.66 -10.66 28.69
N VAL A 245 5.78 -11.35 27.55
CA VAL A 245 6.44 -12.66 27.48
C VAL A 245 7.95 -12.53 27.67
N VAL A 246 8.57 -11.55 27.03
CA VAL A 246 10.01 -11.27 27.14
C VAL A 246 10.38 -10.85 28.56
N ASP A 247 9.58 -10.00 29.20
CA ASP A 247 9.84 -9.51 30.56
C ASP A 247 9.60 -10.60 31.63
N SER A 248 8.69 -11.54 31.39
CA SER A 248 8.43 -12.65 32.30
C SER A 248 9.49 -13.74 32.24
N ASP A 249 10.29 -13.79 31.16
CA ASP A 249 11.34 -14.77 30.97
C ASP A 249 12.65 -14.33 31.65
N GLN A 250 12.85 -14.80 32.89
CA GLN A 250 14.09 -14.58 33.64
C GLN A 250 15.26 -15.49 33.19
N SER A 251 14.98 -16.54 32.44
CA SER A 251 15.96 -17.60 32.11
C SER A 251 16.79 -17.27 30.87
N SER A 252 16.23 -16.63 29.85
CA SER A 252 16.91 -16.34 28.58
C SER A 252 17.91 -15.17 28.66
N GLY A 253 17.87 -14.38 29.73
CA GLY A 253 18.69 -13.16 29.85
C GLY A 253 18.34 -12.06 28.86
N ILE A 254 17.24 -12.21 28.10
CA ILE A 254 16.77 -11.25 27.07
C ILE A 254 16.41 -9.91 27.73
N SER A 255 15.88 -9.92 28.95
CA SER A 255 15.64 -8.71 29.73
C SER A 255 16.91 -7.87 29.98
N LYS A 256 18.11 -8.50 29.87
CA LYS A 256 19.43 -7.82 29.96
C LYS A 256 19.88 -7.22 28.63
N LEU A 257 19.21 -7.55 27.52
CA LEU A 257 19.54 -7.04 26.18
C LEU A 257 18.90 -5.68 25.88
N ARG A 258 18.11 -5.13 26.80
CA ARG A 258 17.60 -3.76 26.71
C ARG A 258 18.76 -2.79 26.52
N GLY A 259 18.73 -2.02 25.45
CA GLY A 259 19.80 -1.07 25.09
C GLY A 259 21.00 -1.70 24.36
N ASN A 260 20.92 -2.94 23.86
CA ASN A 260 21.95 -3.53 23.02
C ASN A 260 21.75 -3.10 21.56
N PRO A 261 22.62 -2.25 20.98
CA PRO A 261 22.40 -1.61 19.68
C PRO A 261 22.47 -2.56 18.47
N THR A 262 22.70 -3.86 18.67
CA THR A 262 22.96 -4.79 17.57
C THR A 262 21.74 -5.56 17.07
N GLY A 263 20.60 -5.53 17.75
CA GLY A 263 19.40 -6.29 17.35
C GLY A 263 19.65 -7.80 17.17
N ASN A 264 20.78 -8.30 17.65
CA ASN A 264 21.15 -9.70 17.56
C ASN A 264 20.49 -10.46 18.72
N TRP A 265 19.21 -10.83 18.49
CA TRP A 265 18.54 -11.76 19.37
C TRP A 265 19.24 -13.12 19.26
N PRO A 266 19.69 -13.73 20.36
CA PRO A 266 20.22 -15.07 20.32
C PRO A 266 19.10 -16.04 19.96
N LEU A 267 18.96 -16.33 18.67
CA LEU A 267 18.01 -17.34 18.21
C LEU A 267 18.53 -18.69 18.69
N GLU A 268 17.70 -19.42 19.42
CA GLU A 268 17.98 -20.78 19.85
C GLU A 268 18.29 -21.68 18.65
N THR A 269 19.13 -22.71 18.85
CA THR A 269 19.47 -23.67 17.80
C THR A 269 18.31 -24.60 17.47
N ASP A 270 17.31 -24.68 18.35
CA ASP A 270 16.19 -25.64 18.30
C ASP A 270 14.86 -24.89 18.08
N LEU A 271 14.70 -24.33 16.87
CA LEU A 271 13.47 -23.63 16.47
C LEU A 271 12.34 -24.62 16.19
N SER A 272 11.14 -24.30 16.63
CA SER A 272 9.92 -25.06 16.33
C SER A 272 9.51 -24.92 14.85
N ILE A 273 8.61 -25.81 14.39
CA ILE A 273 8.02 -25.70 13.04
C ILE A 273 7.30 -24.37 12.83
N VAL A 274 6.72 -23.81 13.89
CA VAL A 274 6.07 -22.49 13.88
C VAL A 274 7.08 -21.37 13.69
N ASP A 275 8.23 -21.44 14.36
CA ASP A 275 9.30 -20.45 14.23
C ASP A 275 9.90 -20.48 12.82
N HIS A 276 10.15 -21.66 12.27
CA HIS A 276 10.62 -21.79 10.88
C HIS A 276 9.61 -21.26 9.88
N TRP A 277 8.33 -21.48 10.12
CA TRP A 277 7.27 -20.99 9.26
C TRP A 277 7.18 -19.45 9.29
N VAL A 278 7.17 -18.81 10.46
CA VAL A 278 7.09 -17.35 10.54
C VAL A 278 8.34 -16.68 9.94
N LEU A 279 9.52 -17.24 10.12
CA LEU A 279 10.74 -16.76 9.46
C LEU A 279 10.63 -16.84 7.93
N GLN A 280 10.09 -17.94 7.40
CA GLN A 280 9.84 -18.07 5.97
C GLN A 280 8.85 -17.00 5.48
N ARG A 281 7.73 -16.80 6.19
CA ARG A 281 6.72 -15.79 5.84
C ARG A 281 7.31 -14.38 5.85
N LEU A 282 8.08 -14.04 6.87
CA LEU A 282 8.74 -12.74 7.00
C LEU A 282 9.81 -12.53 5.91
N ASP A 283 10.59 -13.55 5.53
CA ASP A 283 11.57 -13.42 4.44
C ASP A 283 10.90 -13.24 3.07
N ILE A 284 9.78 -13.93 2.82
CA ILE A 284 8.96 -13.73 1.62
C ILE A 284 8.38 -12.30 1.60
N ALA A 285 7.80 -11.86 2.72
CA ALA A 285 7.24 -10.52 2.86
C ALA A 285 8.30 -9.44 2.63
N ARG A 286 9.45 -9.54 3.31
CA ARG A 286 10.59 -8.63 3.16
C ARG A 286 11.01 -8.47 1.69
N LYS A 287 11.19 -9.60 0.97
CA LYS A 287 11.56 -9.58 -0.45
C LYS A 287 10.50 -8.87 -1.31
N ARG A 288 9.23 -9.17 -1.08
CA ARG A 288 8.12 -8.56 -1.82
C ARG A 288 8.01 -7.06 -1.51
N ILE A 289 8.10 -6.68 -0.24
CA ILE A 289 8.04 -5.28 0.19
C ILE A 289 9.21 -4.50 -0.42
N SER A 290 10.45 -4.99 -0.28
CA SER A 290 11.63 -4.33 -0.86
C SER A 290 11.48 -4.13 -2.36
N LYS A 291 11.10 -5.18 -3.10
CA LYS A 291 10.88 -5.09 -4.54
C LYS A 291 9.78 -4.07 -4.89
N SER A 292 8.67 -4.07 -4.14
CA SER A 292 7.57 -3.15 -4.39
C SER A 292 7.95 -1.70 -4.09
N LEU A 293 8.77 -1.45 -3.06
CA LEU A 293 9.31 -0.13 -2.77
C LEU A 293 10.27 0.35 -3.85
N ASP A 294 11.19 -0.51 -4.33
CA ASP A 294 12.12 -0.22 -5.41
C ASP A 294 11.39 0.10 -6.73
N GLU A 295 10.22 -0.50 -6.95
CA GLU A 295 9.37 -0.27 -8.12
C GLU A 295 8.33 0.84 -7.91
N TYR A 296 8.36 1.57 -6.79
CA TYR A 296 7.37 2.58 -6.39
C TYR A 296 5.92 2.07 -6.34
N LYS A 297 5.72 0.79 -6.05
CA LYS A 297 4.42 0.13 -5.85
C LYS A 297 4.03 0.17 -4.37
N PHE A 298 3.82 1.36 -3.85
CA PHE A 298 3.62 1.58 -2.42
C PHE A 298 2.36 0.88 -1.86
N ALA A 299 1.29 0.81 -2.65
CA ALA A 299 0.08 0.11 -2.27
C ALA A 299 0.31 -1.40 -2.11
N ASP A 300 1.04 -2.01 -3.06
CA ASP A 300 1.37 -3.45 -3.00
C ASP A 300 2.27 -3.74 -1.79
N ALA A 301 3.23 -2.85 -1.50
CA ALA A 301 4.08 -3.00 -0.33
C ALA A 301 3.27 -2.88 0.98
N ALA A 302 2.37 -1.91 1.09
CA ALA A 302 1.50 -1.72 2.25
C ALA A 302 0.55 -2.90 2.46
N ASP A 303 0.02 -3.48 1.38
CA ASP A 303 -0.85 -4.66 1.41
C ASP A 303 -0.10 -5.89 1.94
N VAL A 304 1.11 -6.12 1.47
CA VAL A 304 1.97 -7.21 2.00
C VAL A 304 2.27 -7.00 3.48
N VAL A 305 2.56 -5.78 3.93
CA VAL A 305 2.78 -5.47 5.35
C VAL A 305 1.51 -5.80 6.15
N TYR A 306 0.36 -5.34 5.68
CA TYR A 306 -0.92 -5.57 6.35
C TYR A 306 -1.19 -7.07 6.55
N HIS A 307 -1.16 -7.85 5.48
CA HIS A 307 -1.47 -9.28 5.53
C HIS A 307 -0.43 -10.08 6.30
N THR A 308 0.86 -9.74 6.19
CA THR A 308 1.90 -10.41 6.97
C THR A 308 1.70 -10.21 8.47
N ILE A 309 1.39 -8.99 8.91
CA ILE A 309 1.22 -8.68 10.33
C ILE A 309 -0.13 -9.20 10.86
N TRP A 310 -1.20 -9.00 10.10
CA TRP A 310 -2.53 -9.38 10.54
C TRP A 310 -2.74 -10.89 10.45
N ASP A 311 -2.57 -11.46 9.25
CA ASP A 311 -2.92 -12.86 9.00
C ASP A 311 -1.83 -13.80 9.51
N ASP A 312 -0.54 -13.59 9.12
CA ASP A 312 0.52 -14.53 9.46
C ASP A 312 0.99 -14.37 10.92
N VAL A 313 1.33 -13.13 11.33
CA VAL A 313 1.90 -12.92 12.67
C VAL A 313 0.80 -12.96 13.74
N ALA A 314 -0.25 -12.13 13.64
CA ALA A 314 -1.22 -12.00 14.72
C ALA A 314 -2.12 -13.23 14.84
N ASP A 315 -2.69 -13.70 13.74
CA ASP A 315 -3.71 -14.74 13.78
C ASP A 315 -3.13 -16.16 13.88
N TRP A 316 -1.86 -16.34 13.43
CA TRP A 316 -1.22 -17.66 13.51
C TRP A 316 -0.04 -17.68 14.47
N TYR A 317 1.02 -16.91 14.23
CA TYR A 317 2.24 -17.01 15.03
C TYR A 317 2.01 -16.68 16.51
N ILE A 318 1.36 -15.55 16.81
CA ILE A 318 1.09 -15.13 18.18
C ILE A 318 0.14 -16.13 18.89
N GLU A 319 -0.86 -16.65 18.22
CA GLU A 319 -1.75 -17.66 18.82
C GLU A 319 -1.02 -18.99 19.06
N ALA A 320 -0.14 -19.41 18.15
CA ALA A 320 0.68 -20.61 18.30
C ALA A 320 1.70 -20.46 19.45
N SER A 321 2.36 -19.31 19.56
CA SER A 321 3.35 -19.03 20.61
C SER A 321 2.78 -19.07 22.03
N LYS A 322 1.46 -19.03 22.20
CA LYS A 322 0.82 -19.17 23.53
C LYS A 322 0.88 -20.61 24.08
N VAL A 323 1.21 -21.59 23.24
CA VAL A 323 1.39 -23.00 23.68
C VAL A 323 2.82 -23.22 24.17
N ALA A 324 3.79 -22.76 23.38
CA ALA A 324 5.21 -22.88 23.69
C ALA A 324 5.88 -21.55 23.28
N PRO A 325 5.94 -20.56 24.17
CA PRO A 325 6.54 -19.28 23.85
C PRO A 325 8.06 -19.40 23.71
N ASN A 326 8.60 -18.79 22.64
CA ASN A 326 10.03 -18.57 22.44
C ASN A 326 10.28 -17.06 22.51
N PRO A 327 10.68 -16.50 23.66
CA PRO A 327 10.81 -15.06 23.86
C PRO A 327 11.80 -14.40 22.89
N SER A 328 12.96 -15.03 22.60
CA SER A 328 13.94 -14.54 21.65
C SER A 328 13.36 -14.43 20.24
N MET A 329 12.66 -15.46 19.80
CA MET A 329 12.06 -15.51 18.49
C MET A 329 10.90 -14.50 18.38
N MET A 330 10.08 -14.37 19.42
CA MET A 330 9.00 -13.39 19.47
C MET A 330 9.50 -11.95 19.41
N ALA A 331 10.60 -11.65 20.11
CA ALA A 331 11.26 -10.35 20.04
C ALA A 331 11.80 -10.08 18.62
N HIS A 332 12.46 -11.06 18.00
CA HIS A 332 12.95 -10.95 16.62
C HIS A 332 11.82 -10.73 15.59
N VAL A 333 10.70 -11.44 15.74
CA VAL A 333 9.51 -11.24 14.89
C VAL A 333 8.96 -9.84 15.06
N LEU A 334 8.81 -9.37 16.32
CA LEU A 334 8.29 -8.01 16.60
C LEU A 334 9.22 -6.94 16.03
N GLU A 335 10.52 -7.02 16.24
CA GLU A 335 11.50 -6.11 15.67
C GLU A 335 11.36 -6.05 14.14
N THR A 336 11.28 -7.21 13.50
CA THR A 336 11.16 -7.33 12.05
C THR A 336 9.89 -6.65 11.52
N ILE A 337 8.74 -6.93 12.11
CA ILE A 337 7.47 -6.34 11.64
C ILE A 337 7.38 -4.84 11.91
N LEU A 338 7.99 -4.34 13.00
CA LEU A 338 8.08 -2.90 13.24
C LEU A 338 8.90 -2.22 12.15
N LYS A 339 10.05 -2.77 11.77
CA LYS A 339 10.88 -2.25 10.68
C LYS A 339 10.15 -2.27 9.34
N LEU A 340 9.44 -3.35 9.00
CA LEU A 340 8.69 -3.47 7.75
C LEU A 340 7.48 -2.52 7.70
N ALA A 341 6.83 -2.26 8.83
CA ALA A 341 5.66 -1.41 8.91
C ALA A 341 6.00 0.10 9.00
N HIS A 342 7.20 0.43 9.47
CA HIS A 342 7.59 1.81 9.77
C HIS A 342 7.42 2.81 8.60
N PRO A 343 7.72 2.48 7.34
CA PRO A 343 7.49 3.40 6.22
C PRO A 343 6.02 3.83 6.07
N PHE A 344 5.09 3.00 6.49
CA PHE A 344 3.64 3.19 6.33
C PHE A 344 2.98 3.76 7.59
N THR A 345 3.42 3.30 8.76
CA THR A 345 2.85 3.65 10.07
C THR A 345 3.95 4.09 11.05
N PRO A 346 4.66 5.22 10.73
CA PRO A 346 5.86 5.61 11.48
C PRO A 346 5.59 5.99 12.94
N PHE A 347 4.43 6.54 13.27
CA PHE A 347 4.20 7.04 14.63
C PHE A 347 3.95 5.90 15.62
N VAL A 348 3.09 4.94 15.30
CA VAL A 348 2.81 3.80 16.18
C VAL A 348 4.02 2.88 16.31
N THR A 349 4.75 2.67 15.21
CA THR A 349 5.95 1.80 15.24
C THR A 349 7.09 2.44 16.03
N GLU A 350 7.33 3.75 15.89
CA GLU A 350 8.31 4.48 16.70
C GLU A 350 7.90 4.53 18.17
N ALA A 351 6.62 4.75 18.47
CA ALA A 351 6.12 4.74 19.84
C ALA A 351 6.33 3.38 20.52
N ILE A 352 6.04 2.28 19.81
CA ILE A 352 6.31 0.92 20.31
C ILE A 352 7.81 0.73 20.52
N TRP A 353 8.63 1.07 19.52
CA TRP A 353 10.08 0.92 19.55
C TRP A 353 10.72 1.64 20.75
N THR A 354 10.33 2.89 20.94
CA THR A 354 10.81 3.71 22.06
C THR A 354 10.35 3.15 23.42
N THR A 355 9.10 2.65 23.50
CA THR A 355 8.55 2.08 24.74
C THR A 355 9.25 0.80 25.14
N LEU A 356 9.57 -0.08 24.18
CA LEU A 356 10.28 -1.33 24.42
C LEU A 356 11.72 -1.11 24.89
N ASP A 357 12.33 0.01 24.52
CA ASP A 357 13.72 0.38 24.90
C ASP A 357 14.76 -0.72 24.60
N TRP A 358 14.55 -1.47 23.53
CA TRP A 358 15.45 -2.53 23.10
C TRP A 358 16.66 -1.99 22.35
N ASP A 359 16.50 -0.88 21.61
CA ASP A 359 17.55 -0.15 20.93
C ASP A 359 17.38 1.36 21.20
N LYS A 360 18.49 2.05 21.43
CA LYS A 360 18.52 3.51 21.65
C LYS A 360 18.44 4.31 20.35
N THR A 361 18.70 3.66 19.22
CA THR A 361 18.62 4.29 17.90
C THR A 361 17.15 4.41 17.48
N PRO A 362 16.69 5.57 17.01
CA PRO A 362 15.34 5.70 16.48
C PRO A 362 15.07 4.69 15.35
N LEU A 363 13.87 4.16 15.30
CA LEU A 363 13.51 3.12 14.31
C LEU A 363 13.75 3.55 12.86
N ILE A 364 13.56 4.85 12.56
CA ILE A 364 13.86 5.42 11.24
C ILE A 364 15.33 5.25 10.80
N GLN A 365 16.26 5.09 11.74
CA GLN A 365 17.69 4.87 11.49
C GLN A 365 18.07 3.39 11.55
N ALA A 366 17.16 2.51 11.96
CA ALA A 366 17.42 1.09 12.07
C ALA A 366 17.66 0.46 10.69
N THR A 367 18.56 -0.52 10.66
CA THR A 367 18.86 -1.26 9.44
C THR A 367 17.64 -2.06 8.97
N TRP A 368 17.36 -2.00 7.67
CA TRP A 368 16.31 -2.80 7.05
C TRP A 368 16.54 -4.30 7.28
N PRO A 369 15.48 -5.11 7.49
CA PRO A 369 15.64 -6.53 7.80
C PRO A 369 16.45 -7.29 6.74
N GLY A 370 17.43 -8.09 7.19
CA GLY A 370 18.23 -8.94 6.34
C GLY A 370 17.52 -10.22 5.89
N LYS A 371 18.22 -11.06 5.13
CA LYS A 371 17.75 -12.40 4.76
C LYS A 371 17.63 -13.28 6.03
N MET A 372 16.53 -14.02 6.15
CA MET A 372 16.29 -14.94 7.25
C MET A 372 16.67 -16.38 6.89
N SER A 373 17.19 -17.11 7.87
CA SER A 373 17.50 -18.54 7.75
C SER A 373 16.40 -19.37 8.40
N PHE A 374 15.90 -20.38 7.69
CA PHE A 374 14.84 -21.26 8.17
C PHE A 374 14.95 -22.64 7.51
N ASN A 375 14.35 -23.66 8.14
CA ASN A 375 14.19 -24.99 7.56
C ASN A 375 12.87 -25.01 6.75
N SER A 376 12.98 -25.18 5.42
CA SER A 376 11.81 -25.17 4.53
C SER A 376 10.90 -26.40 4.73
N ILE A 377 11.43 -27.54 5.19
CA ILE A 377 10.65 -28.74 5.48
C ILE A 377 9.77 -28.47 6.70
N ALA A 378 10.37 -28.04 7.80
CA ALA A 378 9.67 -27.70 9.03
C ALA A 378 8.61 -26.59 8.82
N ALA A 379 8.94 -25.55 8.03
CA ALA A 379 7.98 -24.54 7.64
C ALA A 379 6.79 -25.12 6.83
N GLY A 380 7.06 -26.06 5.94
CA GLY A 380 6.04 -26.78 5.17
C GLY A 380 5.15 -27.67 6.03
N GLU A 381 5.67 -28.28 7.07
CA GLU A 381 4.91 -29.06 8.07
C GLU A 381 3.88 -28.17 8.78
N PHE A 382 4.27 -26.96 9.19
CA PHE A 382 3.30 -26.06 9.80
C PHE A 382 2.22 -25.58 8.81
N GLU A 383 2.54 -25.36 7.53
CA GLU A 383 1.50 -25.08 6.51
C GLU A 383 0.49 -26.21 6.38
N GLN A 384 0.93 -27.47 6.49
CA GLN A 384 0.01 -28.62 6.49
C GLN A 384 -0.87 -28.62 7.75
N LEU A 385 -0.31 -28.30 8.93
CA LEU A 385 -1.10 -28.14 10.15
C LEU A 385 -2.09 -26.96 10.07
N LYS A 386 -1.71 -25.86 9.42
CA LYS A 386 -2.64 -24.75 9.18
C LYS A 386 -3.85 -25.19 8.36
N ALA A 387 -3.64 -25.99 7.32
CA ALA A 387 -4.74 -26.55 6.52
C ALA A 387 -5.66 -27.41 7.37
N LEU A 388 -5.11 -28.31 8.20
CA LEU A 388 -5.87 -29.13 9.14
C LEU A 388 -6.65 -28.29 10.15
N VAL A 389 -5.99 -27.31 10.78
CA VAL A 389 -6.62 -26.41 11.77
C VAL A 389 -7.74 -25.60 11.12
N THR A 390 -7.53 -25.10 9.90
CA THR A 390 -8.53 -24.31 9.19
C THR A 390 -9.78 -25.13 8.89
N GLU A 391 -9.60 -26.37 8.42
CA GLU A 391 -10.70 -27.29 8.16
C GLU A 391 -11.41 -27.70 9.46
N ALA A 392 -10.64 -28.03 10.50
CA ALA A 392 -11.20 -28.36 11.81
C ALA A 392 -12.00 -27.20 12.42
N ARG A 393 -11.53 -25.97 12.31
CA ARG A 393 -12.29 -24.77 12.74
C ARG A 393 -13.59 -24.63 11.98
N PHE A 394 -13.52 -24.79 10.66
CA PHE A 394 -14.71 -24.67 9.82
C PHE A 394 -15.76 -25.69 10.21
N VAL A 395 -15.39 -26.97 10.23
CA VAL A 395 -16.31 -28.05 10.60
C VAL A 395 -16.85 -27.89 12.02
N ALA A 396 -15.96 -27.61 12.99
CA ALA A 396 -16.37 -27.44 14.38
C ALA A 396 -17.33 -26.23 14.58
N SER A 397 -17.23 -25.18 13.76
CA SER A 397 -18.11 -24.01 13.84
C SER A 397 -19.54 -24.28 13.36
N GLU A 398 -19.73 -25.29 12.49
CA GLU A 398 -21.04 -25.68 11.97
C GLU A 398 -21.77 -26.66 12.89
N LEU A 399 -21.05 -27.20 13.87
CA LEU A 399 -21.60 -28.24 14.75
C LEU A 399 -22.21 -27.63 16.03
N PRO A 400 -23.36 -28.17 16.49
CA PRO A 400 -23.97 -27.73 17.72
C PRO A 400 -23.19 -28.19 18.95
N GLY A 401 -23.23 -27.43 20.04
CA GLY A 401 -22.76 -27.85 21.35
C GLY A 401 -21.41 -27.25 21.79
N ALA A 402 -20.74 -27.93 22.72
CA ALA A 402 -19.46 -27.54 23.26
C ALA A 402 -18.31 -27.77 22.27
N LYS A 403 -17.08 -27.38 22.67
CA LYS A 403 -15.88 -27.63 21.86
C LYS A 403 -15.76 -29.09 21.44
N GLN A 404 -15.47 -29.32 20.18
CA GLN A 404 -15.37 -30.64 19.58
C GLN A 404 -14.04 -31.34 19.87
N THR A 405 -13.97 -32.67 19.69
CA THR A 405 -12.73 -33.46 19.77
C THR A 405 -12.30 -33.86 18.37
N LEU A 406 -11.02 -33.68 18.04
CA LEU A 406 -10.41 -34.22 16.82
C LEU A 406 -9.82 -35.58 17.11
N LEU A 407 -10.18 -36.57 16.30
CA LEU A 407 -9.58 -37.89 16.28
C LEU A 407 -8.62 -38.01 15.10
N TYR A 408 -7.51 -38.75 15.28
CA TYR A 408 -6.55 -38.99 14.19
C TYR A 408 -5.99 -40.40 14.24
N GLN A 409 -5.52 -40.91 13.10
CA GLN A 409 -4.88 -42.23 12.97
C GLN A 409 -3.46 -42.05 12.41
N GLN A 410 -2.49 -42.78 12.98
CA GLN A 410 -1.09 -42.94 12.48
C GLN A 410 -0.44 -41.70 11.83
N ASP A 411 -0.65 -40.54 12.41
CA ASP A 411 -0.05 -39.27 11.94
C ASP A 411 0.86 -38.66 13.01
N GLN A 412 2.17 -38.81 12.83
CA GLN A 412 3.16 -38.33 13.79
C GLN A 412 3.15 -36.79 13.91
N LEU A 413 2.92 -36.06 12.80
CA LEU A 413 2.87 -34.62 12.83
C LEU A 413 1.69 -34.10 13.67
N ILE A 414 0.53 -34.77 13.61
CA ILE A 414 -0.61 -34.44 14.48
C ILE A 414 -0.29 -34.79 15.93
N ALA A 415 0.31 -35.99 16.18
CA ALA A 415 0.68 -36.43 17.51
C ALA A 415 1.62 -35.47 18.21
N ASP A 416 2.72 -35.06 17.53
CA ASP A 416 3.72 -34.16 18.09
C ASP A 416 3.19 -32.74 18.32
N ASN A 417 2.11 -32.36 17.64
CA ASN A 417 1.52 -31.02 17.69
C ASN A 417 0.07 -30.97 18.22
N ALA A 418 -0.35 -32.00 18.97
CA ALA A 418 -1.74 -32.12 19.43
C ALA A 418 -2.23 -30.93 20.25
N GLU A 419 -1.43 -30.42 21.21
CA GLU A 419 -1.80 -29.25 22.02
C GLU A 419 -1.83 -27.95 21.18
N LEU A 420 -0.95 -27.83 20.19
CA LEU A 420 -0.95 -26.71 19.25
C LEU A 420 -2.25 -26.71 18.40
N ILE A 421 -2.60 -27.84 17.81
CA ILE A 421 -3.82 -28.02 17.01
C ILE A 421 -5.07 -27.76 17.87
N LYS A 422 -5.12 -28.33 19.06
CA LYS A 422 -6.22 -28.14 20.03
C LYS A 422 -6.45 -26.66 20.31
N ARG A 423 -5.38 -25.92 20.59
CA ARG A 423 -5.47 -24.48 20.85
C ARG A 423 -5.90 -23.70 19.62
N LEU A 424 -5.19 -23.89 18.51
CA LEU A 424 -5.44 -23.15 17.27
C LEU A 424 -6.84 -23.43 16.70
N ALA A 425 -7.31 -24.67 16.75
CA ALA A 425 -8.64 -25.01 16.29
C ALA A 425 -9.74 -24.84 17.34
N SER A 426 -9.41 -24.35 18.56
CA SER A 426 -10.33 -24.16 19.68
C SER A 426 -11.09 -25.45 20.06
N LEU A 427 -10.42 -26.60 19.94
CA LEU A 427 -10.99 -27.92 20.24
C LEU A 427 -10.96 -28.24 21.75
N ALA A 428 -11.77 -29.18 22.16
CA ALA A 428 -11.72 -29.75 23.51
C ALA A 428 -10.51 -30.68 23.67
N ASN A 429 -10.25 -31.53 22.65
CA ASN A 429 -9.14 -32.47 22.66
C ASN A 429 -8.68 -32.84 21.25
N VAL A 430 -7.47 -33.39 21.14
CA VAL A 430 -6.91 -34.05 19.94
C VAL A 430 -6.37 -35.41 20.38
N THR A 431 -6.96 -36.49 19.91
CA THR A 431 -6.72 -37.81 20.45
C THR A 431 -6.51 -38.86 19.35
N TYR A 432 -5.52 -39.74 19.55
CA TYR A 432 -5.33 -40.90 18.70
C TYR A 432 -6.51 -41.88 18.86
N ALA A 433 -6.96 -42.49 17.77
CA ALA A 433 -7.99 -43.51 17.76
C ALA A 433 -7.66 -44.63 16.75
N ASP A 434 -7.67 -45.89 17.19
CA ASP A 434 -7.45 -47.03 16.31
C ASP A 434 -8.60 -47.19 15.28
N GLN A 435 -9.80 -46.88 15.71
CA GLN A 435 -10.99 -46.77 14.86
C GLN A 435 -11.58 -45.37 15.09
N ALA A 436 -11.47 -44.53 14.11
CA ALA A 436 -12.03 -43.18 14.18
C ALA A 436 -13.45 -43.20 13.64
N SER A 437 -14.38 -42.61 14.38
CA SER A 437 -15.78 -42.39 13.98
C SER A 437 -16.11 -40.91 14.08
N GLY A 438 -16.87 -40.39 13.13
CA GLY A 438 -17.24 -38.99 13.08
C GLY A 438 -17.11 -38.40 11.70
N LEU A 439 -17.12 -37.06 11.62
CA LEU A 439 -17.00 -36.35 10.37
C LEU A 439 -15.53 -36.26 9.95
N ARG A 440 -15.17 -36.90 8.84
CA ARG A 440 -13.81 -36.86 8.28
C ARG A 440 -13.50 -35.48 7.75
N LEU A 441 -12.32 -34.97 8.08
CA LEU A 441 -11.84 -33.69 7.58
C LEU A 441 -11.30 -33.79 6.15
N ALA A 442 -11.65 -32.83 5.30
CA ALA A 442 -11.25 -32.80 3.89
C ALA A 442 -9.80 -32.26 3.73
N VAL A 443 -8.84 -32.91 4.38
CA VAL A 443 -7.41 -32.52 4.32
C VAL A 443 -6.63 -33.57 3.52
N PRO A 444 -5.89 -33.18 2.47
CA PRO A 444 -5.12 -34.12 1.66
C PRO A 444 -4.09 -34.90 2.48
N ASN A 445 -4.01 -36.21 2.23
CA ASN A 445 -3.02 -37.11 2.82
C ASN A 445 -3.04 -37.21 4.36
N ARG A 446 -4.16 -36.87 5.01
CA ARG A 446 -4.31 -37.00 6.47
C ARG A 446 -5.62 -37.68 6.83
N GLU A 447 -5.54 -38.49 7.87
CA GLU A 447 -6.68 -39.19 8.42
C GLU A 447 -7.05 -38.59 9.78
N ALA A 448 -7.99 -37.65 9.73
CA ALA A 448 -8.49 -36.93 10.89
C ALA A 448 -9.99 -36.71 10.80
N TRP A 449 -10.67 -36.78 11.94
CA TRP A 449 -12.13 -36.67 12.08
C TRP A 449 -12.50 -35.77 13.23
N ILE A 450 -13.64 -35.09 13.12
CA ILE A 450 -14.30 -34.52 14.30
C ILE A 450 -15.21 -35.57 14.89
N ALA A 451 -14.98 -35.93 16.15
CA ALA A 451 -15.75 -36.93 16.87
C ALA A 451 -17.24 -36.55 16.95
N MET A 452 -18.12 -37.42 16.51
CA MET A 452 -19.57 -37.19 16.52
C MET A 452 -20.31 -38.50 16.82
N THR A 453 -21.53 -38.35 17.37
CA THR A 453 -22.47 -39.47 17.44
C THR A 453 -23.16 -39.66 16.06
N GLU A 454 -23.64 -40.87 15.77
CA GLU A 454 -24.39 -41.17 14.53
C GLU A 454 -25.59 -40.23 14.35
N GLU A 455 -26.30 -39.92 15.42
CA GLU A 455 -27.46 -39.03 15.42
C GLU A 455 -27.06 -37.60 15.01
N THR A 456 -25.97 -37.06 15.57
CA THR A 456 -25.44 -35.72 15.23
C THR A 456 -24.91 -35.69 13.80
N LEU A 457 -24.34 -36.81 13.31
CA LEU A 457 -23.86 -36.94 11.95
C LEU A 457 -25.02 -36.86 10.94
N TYR A 458 -26.11 -37.60 11.20
CA TYR A 458 -27.32 -37.56 10.38
C TYR A 458 -27.98 -36.16 10.36
N GLU A 459 -28.09 -35.51 11.51
CA GLU A 459 -28.61 -34.15 11.59
C GLU A 459 -27.74 -33.15 10.80
N HIS A 460 -26.42 -33.29 10.87
CA HIS A 460 -25.49 -32.46 10.15
C HIS A 460 -25.61 -32.67 8.63
N GLN A 461 -25.66 -33.93 8.17
CA GLN A 461 -25.86 -34.28 6.78
C GLN A 461 -27.15 -33.65 6.23
N SER A 462 -28.26 -33.79 6.95
CA SER A 462 -29.55 -33.22 6.56
C SER A 462 -29.49 -31.67 6.42
N LYS A 463 -28.77 -30.98 7.33
CA LYS A 463 -28.55 -29.55 7.25
C LYS A 463 -27.71 -29.16 6.03
N LEU A 464 -26.65 -29.91 5.75
CA LEU A 464 -25.78 -29.64 4.58
C LEU A 464 -26.55 -29.84 3.27
N GLU A 465 -27.39 -30.87 3.16
CA GLU A 465 -28.26 -31.12 2.01
C GLU A 465 -29.23 -29.94 1.79
N ALA A 466 -29.84 -29.44 2.87
CA ALA A 466 -30.71 -28.26 2.81
C ALA A 466 -29.97 -26.99 2.36
N ARG A 467 -28.79 -26.76 2.91
CA ARG A 467 -27.93 -25.61 2.52
C ARG A 467 -27.44 -25.72 1.07
N LEU A 468 -27.09 -26.92 0.62
CA LEU A 468 -26.70 -27.16 -0.77
C LEU A 468 -27.86 -26.87 -1.73
N ALA A 469 -29.08 -27.31 -1.37
CA ALA A 469 -30.27 -26.99 -2.17
C ALA A 469 -30.52 -25.48 -2.25
N GLU A 470 -30.39 -24.76 -1.14
CA GLU A 470 -30.52 -23.29 -1.10
C GLU A 470 -29.42 -22.61 -1.93
N CYS A 471 -28.16 -23.03 -1.79
CA CYS A 471 -27.03 -22.50 -2.54
C CYS A 471 -27.25 -22.71 -4.05
N ARG A 472 -27.71 -23.88 -4.49
CA ARG A 472 -28.03 -24.14 -5.90
C ARG A 472 -29.15 -23.24 -6.44
N ASP A 473 -30.17 -22.97 -5.64
CA ASP A 473 -31.23 -22.04 -6.02
C ASP A 473 -30.66 -20.61 -6.19
N GLN A 474 -29.76 -20.17 -5.31
CA GLN A 474 -29.06 -18.89 -5.41
C GLN A 474 -28.17 -18.83 -6.66
N VAL A 475 -27.35 -19.85 -6.91
CA VAL A 475 -26.52 -19.97 -8.12
C VAL A 475 -27.41 -19.86 -9.37
N HIS A 476 -28.50 -20.60 -9.42
CA HIS A 476 -29.43 -20.58 -10.53
C HIS A 476 -30.04 -19.19 -10.76
N LYS A 477 -30.48 -18.51 -9.70
CA LYS A 477 -31.02 -17.14 -9.78
C LYS A 477 -29.99 -16.14 -10.31
N LEU A 478 -28.74 -16.22 -9.82
CA LEU A 478 -27.65 -15.34 -10.27
C LEU A 478 -27.27 -15.63 -11.73
N GLN A 479 -27.24 -16.90 -12.15
CA GLN A 479 -27.00 -17.29 -13.54
C GLN A 479 -28.11 -16.75 -14.46
N LEU A 480 -29.38 -16.97 -14.13
CA LEU A 480 -30.52 -16.44 -14.90
C LEU A 480 -30.45 -14.91 -15.04
N ARG A 481 -29.99 -14.23 -13.97
CA ARG A 481 -29.84 -12.76 -14.00
C ARG A 481 -28.71 -12.33 -14.95
N LEU A 482 -27.61 -13.05 -15.00
CA LEU A 482 -26.48 -12.79 -15.91
C LEU A 482 -26.75 -13.22 -17.36
N ASP A 483 -27.60 -14.24 -17.57
CA ASP A 483 -28.06 -14.68 -18.90
C ASP A 483 -29.06 -13.70 -19.53
N ASN A 484 -29.67 -12.83 -18.73
CA ASN A 484 -30.58 -11.81 -19.22
C ASN A 484 -29.78 -10.67 -19.89
N LYS A 485 -29.73 -10.69 -21.22
CA LYS A 485 -29.03 -9.68 -22.03
C LYS A 485 -29.46 -8.24 -21.68
N SER A 486 -30.74 -8.02 -21.42
CA SER A 486 -31.23 -6.68 -21.06
C SER A 486 -30.63 -6.18 -19.74
N TYR A 487 -30.41 -7.08 -18.77
CA TYR A 487 -29.74 -6.74 -17.52
C TYR A 487 -28.26 -6.43 -17.73
N VAL A 488 -27.56 -7.28 -18.50
CA VAL A 488 -26.11 -7.12 -18.72
C VAL A 488 -25.80 -5.87 -19.56
N ASP A 489 -26.65 -5.54 -20.53
CA ASP A 489 -26.42 -4.42 -21.46
C ASP A 489 -26.84 -3.05 -20.88
N HIS A 490 -27.79 -3.00 -19.95
CA HIS A 490 -28.35 -1.74 -19.44
C HIS A 490 -28.07 -1.45 -17.97
N ALA A 491 -27.68 -2.43 -17.16
CA ALA A 491 -27.32 -2.16 -15.77
C ALA A 491 -25.92 -1.53 -15.66
N PRO A 492 -25.66 -0.71 -14.62
CA PRO A 492 -24.31 -0.19 -14.37
C PRO A 492 -23.27 -1.31 -14.29
N VAL A 493 -22.12 -1.14 -14.94
CA VAL A 493 -21.04 -2.14 -15.01
C VAL A 493 -20.63 -2.64 -13.62
N ALA A 494 -20.61 -1.75 -12.62
CA ALA A 494 -20.29 -2.10 -11.24
C ALA A 494 -21.29 -3.13 -10.64
N VAL A 495 -22.58 -2.99 -10.95
CA VAL A 495 -23.64 -3.89 -10.47
C VAL A 495 -23.58 -5.26 -11.16
N VAL A 496 -23.24 -5.28 -12.45
CA VAL A 496 -23.04 -6.52 -13.21
C VAL A 496 -21.82 -7.27 -12.67
N ASN A 497 -20.71 -6.57 -12.40
CA ASN A 497 -19.52 -7.17 -11.82
C ASN A 497 -19.79 -7.71 -10.41
N GLN A 498 -20.49 -6.95 -9.57
CA GLN A 498 -20.91 -7.44 -8.25
C GLN A 498 -21.75 -8.72 -8.34
N THR A 499 -22.64 -8.85 -9.33
CA THR A 499 -23.41 -10.07 -9.55
C THR A 499 -22.54 -11.25 -9.99
N ARG A 500 -21.48 -10.98 -10.80
CA ARG A 500 -20.49 -12.02 -11.17
C ARG A 500 -19.66 -12.48 -9.99
N ASP A 501 -19.23 -11.54 -9.14
CA ASP A 501 -18.47 -11.85 -7.92
C ASP A 501 -19.32 -12.70 -6.96
N GLN A 502 -20.59 -12.33 -6.75
CA GLN A 502 -21.54 -13.11 -5.97
C GLN A 502 -21.77 -14.51 -6.54
N LEU A 503 -21.85 -14.65 -7.87
CA LEU A 503 -21.99 -15.97 -8.51
C LEU A 503 -20.73 -16.81 -8.27
N ALA A 504 -19.54 -16.24 -8.40
CA ALA A 504 -18.29 -16.94 -8.14
C ALA A 504 -18.18 -17.42 -6.69
N GLU A 505 -18.56 -16.59 -5.72
CA GLU A 505 -18.61 -16.94 -4.30
C GLU A 505 -19.60 -18.10 -4.04
N GLN A 506 -20.80 -18.05 -4.64
CA GLN A 506 -21.81 -19.10 -4.46
C GLN A 506 -21.40 -20.42 -5.14
N LEU A 507 -20.75 -20.38 -6.29
CA LEU A 507 -20.21 -21.58 -6.95
C LEU A 507 -19.11 -22.26 -6.13
N GLU A 508 -18.25 -21.47 -5.51
CA GLU A 508 -17.21 -22.02 -4.62
C GLU A 508 -17.81 -22.61 -3.34
N LEU A 509 -18.85 -21.98 -2.78
CA LEU A 509 -19.61 -22.52 -1.66
C LEU A 509 -20.31 -23.83 -2.04
N GLU A 510 -20.96 -23.89 -3.21
CA GLU A 510 -21.60 -25.09 -3.73
C GLU A 510 -20.60 -26.26 -3.85
N ARG A 511 -19.44 -26.00 -4.47
CA ARG A 511 -18.35 -26.97 -4.61
C ARG A 511 -17.89 -27.52 -3.25
N ARG A 512 -17.75 -26.60 -2.27
CA ARG A 512 -17.33 -26.96 -0.91
C ARG A 512 -18.37 -27.85 -0.22
N LEU A 513 -19.64 -27.46 -0.24
CA LEU A 513 -20.74 -28.26 0.34
C LEU A 513 -20.90 -29.64 -0.32
N GLN A 514 -20.71 -29.72 -1.64
CA GLN A 514 -20.71 -31.00 -2.36
C GLN A 514 -19.57 -31.91 -1.92
N THR A 515 -18.35 -31.33 -1.76
CA THR A 515 -17.17 -32.08 -1.32
C THR A 515 -17.39 -32.63 0.08
N GLU A 516 -17.95 -31.82 0.98
CA GLU A 516 -18.24 -32.20 2.36
C GLU A 516 -19.29 -33.35 2.41
N LEU A 517 -20.37 -33.25 1.64
CA LEU A 517 -21.37 -34.32 1.52
C LEU A 517 -20.80 -35.62 0.91
N GLN A 518 -19.89 -35.53 -0.05
CA GLN A 518 -19.22 -36.70 -0.63
C GLN A 518 -18.29 -37.40 0.38
N VAL A 519 -17.64 -36.64 1.25
CA VAL A 519 -16.83 -37.22 2.34
C VAL A 519 -17.74 -37.95 3.32
N LEU A 520 -18.83 -37.32 3.73
CA LEU A 520 -19.83 -37.95 4.61
C LEU A 520 -20.41 -39.25 4.06
N SER A 521 -20.75 -39.29 2.76
CA SER A 521 -21.37 -40.46 2.13
C SER A 521 -20.42 -41.65 1.96
N LYS A 522 -19.09 -41.42 1.95
CA LYS A 522 -18.08 -42.49 1.85
C LYS A 522 -17.80 -43.17 3.19
N ASP A 523 -18.00 -42.44 4.29
CA ASP A 523 -17.72 -42.95 5.65
C ASP A 523 -18.97 -43.57 6.33
N THR A 524 -20.12 -43.55 5.68
CA THR A 524 -21.31 -44.31 6.09
C THR A 524 -21.34 -45.61 5.29
N PRO A 525 -20.92 -46.78 5.86
CA PRO A 525 -21.17 -48.06 5.20
C PRO A 525 -22.68 -48.27 5.14
N ASP A 526 -23.16 -48.77 3.98
CA ASP A 526 -24.54 -49.05 3.67
C ASP A 526 -25.33 -49.55 4.88
N LEU A 527 -26.20 -48.72 5.42
CA LEU A 527 -27.35 -49.14 6.21
C LEU A 527 -28.54 -49.18 5.26
N ILE A 528 -28.63 -50.28 4.49
CA ILE A 528 -29.87 -50.77 3.90
C ILE A 528 -30.27 -52.04 4.63
#